data_fbbea8917fded4eec5e71ed7fae1241a
#
_entry.id   fbbea8917fded4eec5e71ed7fae1241a
#
_cell.length_a   1.000
_cell.length_b   1.000
_cell.length_c   1.000
_cell.angle_alpha   90.00
_cell.angle_beta   90.00
_cell.angle_gamma   90.00
#
_symmetry.space_group_name_H-M   'P 1'
#
loop_
_entity.id
_entity.type
_entity.pdbx_description
1 polymer ?
#
loop_
_entity_poly.entity_id
_entity_poly.type
_entity_poly.pdbx_seq_one_letter_code
_entity_poly.pdbx_strand_id
1 'polypeptide(L)'
;GYRSSIFKKKLKNEFAITKVNFILKKNNHKIISNYSSVLSALKKRQISQPSIKDIAQIVKEIREKKLPDYNELGNAGSFFKNPILDTKKFERLHSRFEDMPYYEINHNLIKVPAAWLIEMCGFKKTKFNNVGVHKNQSLVIINLGNAKGIDIYSFSQRIKESVYKKFDILLEEEVTVI
;
A
#
# COMPACT_ATOMS: atom_id res chain seq x y z
N GLY A 1 16.25 -0.11 -2.82
CA GLY A 1 15.74 -0.03 -1.43
C GLY A 1 14.22 0.01 -1.40
N TYR A 2 13.63 0.08 -0.19
CA TYR A 2 12.17 0.16 -0.05
C TYR A 2 11.63 1.40 -0.75
N ARG A 3 10.74 1.17 -1.73
CA ARG A 3 10.13 2.22 -2.57
C ARG A 3 11.15 3.21 -3.18
N SER A 4 12.39 2.81 -3.32
CA SER A 4 13.51 3.66 -3.79
C SER A 4 14.30 2.98 -4.89
N SER A 5 14.61 3.74 -5.93
CA SER A 5 15.49 3.35 -7.03
C SER A 5 16.29 4.56 -7.50
N ILE A 6 17.28 4.33 -8.36
CA ILE A 6 18.03 5.41 -9.01
C ILE A 6 17.11 6.33 -9.82
N PHE A 7 16.06 5.77 -10.47
CA PHE A 7 15.08 6.51 -11.27
C PHE A 7 14.13 7.37 -10.42
N LYS A 8 14.01 7.09 -9.12
CA LYS A 8 13.23 7.91 -8.18
C LYS A 8 14.07 8.93 -7.42
N LYS A 9 15.39 8.92 -7.61
CA LYS A 9 16.36 9.82 -6.96
C LYS A 9 17.17 10.59 -7.99
N LYS A 10 18.41 10.10 -8.28
CA LYS A 10 19.38 10.78 -9.12
C LYS A 10 18.88 11.04 -10.56
N LEU A 11 18.16 10.07 -11.12
CA LEU A 11 17.62 10.14 -12.49
C LEU A 11 16.11 10.46 -12.52
N LYS A 12 15.61 11.13 -11.49
CA LYS A 12 14.20 11.51 -11.42
C LYS A 12 13.86 12.49 -12.55
N ASN A 13 12.81 12.18 -13.30
CA ASN A 13 12.32 12.95 -14.46
C ASN A 13 13.22 12.95 -15.70
N GLU A 14 14.32 12.19 -15.70
CA GLU A 14 15.20 12.08 -16.86
C GLU A 14 14.87 10.89 -17.76
N PHE A 15 14.26 9.85 -17.18
CA PHE A 15 13.99 8.58 -17.88
C PHE A 15 12.58 8.06 -17.63
N ALA A 16 12.00 7.47 -18.66
CA ALA A 16 10.80 6.63 -18.58
C ALA A 16 11.19 5.17 -18.78
N ILE A 17 10.80 4.29 -17.86
CA ILE A 17 11.00 2.84 -17.99
C ILE A 17 9.90 2.30 -18.89
N THR A 18 10.25 1.92 -20.12
CA THR A 18 9.29 1.40 -21.10
C THR A 18 9.19 -0.12 -21.07
N LYS A 19 10.23 -0.82 -20.62
CA LYS A 19 10.28 -2.29 -20.62
C LYS A 19 11.17 -2.81 -19.49
N VAL A 20 10.75 -3.94 -18.92
CA VAL A 20 11.56 -4.69 -17.94
C VAL A 20 11.64 -6.15 -18.41
N ASN A 21 12.85 -6.71 -18.50
CA ASN A 21 13.08 -8.10 -18.82
C ASN A 21 13.47 -8.86 -17.54
N PHE A 22 12.78 -9.96 -17.26
CA PHE A 22 13.08 -10.84 -16.12
C PHE A 22 13.70 -12.15 -16.59
N ILE A 23 14.79 -12.55 -15.96
CA ILE A 23 15.36 -13.89 -16.10
C ILE A 23 14.79 -14.75 -14.99
N LEU A 24 13.95 -15.72 -15.35
CA LEU A 24 13.25 -16.58 -14.40
C LEU A 24 13.74 -18.03 -14.52
N LYS A 25 13.80 -18.74 -13.39
CA LYS A 25 14.09 -20.17 -13.40
C LYS A 25 12.88 -20.92 -13.98
N LYS A 26 13.14 -21.87 -14.87
CA LYS A 26 12.11 -22.72 -15.45
C LYS A 26 11.74 -23.90 -14.52
N ASN A 27 12.72 -24.42 -13.78
CA ASN A 27 12.57 -25.60 -12.91
C ASN A 27 13.18 -25.30 -11.51
N ASN A 28 12.97 -26.21 -10.57
CA ASN A 28 13.52 -26.16 -9.19
C ASN A 28 13.16 -24.85 -8.46
N HIS A 29 11.89 -24.50 -8.48
CA HIS A 29 11.40 -23.30 -7.81
C HIS A 29 11.43 -23.50 -6.30
N LYS A 30 12.05 -22.54 -5.60
CA LYS A 30 11.94 -22.43 -4.16
C LYS A 30 10.80 -21.46 -3.84
N ILE A 31 9.73 -21.99 -3.27
CA ILE A 31 8.60 -21.17 -2.85
C ILE A 31 8.92 -20.55 -1.50
N ILE A 32 8.98 -19.23 -1.46
CA ILE A 32 9.17 -18.45 -0.24
C ILE A 32 7.96 -17.52 -0.12
N SER A 33 7.11 -17.76 0.86
CA SER A 33 5.98 -16.87 1.15
C SER A 33 5.94 -16.58 2.64
N ASN A 34 6.22 -15.32 2.99
CA ASN A 34 6.13 -14.81 4.36
C ASN A 34 4.84 -13.99 4.56
N TYR A 35 3.95 -13.96 3.58
CA TYR A 35 2.70 -13.23 3.67
C TYR A 35 1.65 -14.05 4.42
N SER A 36 1.21 -13.57 5.57
CA SER A 36 0.22 -14.24 6.43
C SER A 36 -1.08 -14.59 5.69
N SER A 37 -1.53 -13.73 4.78
CA SER A 37 -2.72 -13.98 3.96
C SER A 37 -2.55 -15.15 2.99
N VAL A 38 -1.36 -15.34 2.40
CA VAL A 38 -1.06 -16.48 1.52
C VAL A 38 -0.97 -17.76 2.35
N LEU A 39 -0.27 -17.73 3.49
CA LEU A 39 -0.17 -18.87 4.40
C LEU A 39 -1.54 -19.31 4.92
N SER A 40 -2.39 -18.37 5.30
CA SER A 40 -3.76 -18.67 5.74
C SER A 40 -4.60 -19.28 4.62
N ALA A 41 -4.45 -18.81 3.38
CA ALA A 41 -5.15 -19.35 2.23
C ALA A 41 -4.68 -20.79 1.90
N LEU A 42 -3.37 -21.06 1.97
CA LEU A 42 -2.82 -22.40 1.80
C LEU A 42 -3.35 -23.37 2.86
N LYS A 43 -3.32 -22.94 4.13
CA LYS A 43 -3.88 -23.75 5.24
C LYS A 43 -5.35 -24.06 5.04
N LYS A 44 -6.16 -23.06 4.65
CA LYS A 44 -7.60 -23.25 4.38
C LYS A 44 -7.86 -24.23 3.24
N ARG A 45 -6.98 -24.30 2.25
CA ARG A 45 -7.04 -25.22 1.11
C ARG A 45 -6.39 -26.56 1.35
N GLN A 46 -5.81 -26.76 2.55
CA GLN A 46 -5.07 -27.98 2.91
C GLN A 46 -3.89 -28.28 1.96
N ILE A 47 -3.27 -27.24 1.39
CA ILE A 47 -2.11 -27.39 0.50
C ILE A 47 -0.83 -27.31 1.33
N SER A 48 -0.16 -28.44 1.53
CA SER A 48 1.10 -28.53 2.29
C SER A 48 2.34 -28.30 1.41
N GLN A 49 2.27 -28.67 0.14
CA GLN A 49 3.35 -28.49 -0.84
C GLN A 49 2.84 -27.69 -2.05
N PRO A 50 2.76 -26.36 -1.94
CA PRO A 50 2.20 -25.54 -2.99
C PRO A 50 3.09 -25.50 -4.23
N SER A 51 2.50 -25.58 -5.40
CA SER A 51 3.15 -25.24 -6.66
C SER A 51 3.19 -23.73 -6.88
N ILE A 52 3.99 -23.25 -7.84
CA ILE A 52 3.97 -21.84 -8.25
C ILE A 52 2.60 -21.39 -8.79
N LYS A 53 1.84 -22.33 -9.40
CA LYS A 53 0.48 -22.05 -9.88
C LYS A 53 -0.48 -21.81 -8.71
N ASP A 54 -0.38 -22.60 -7.64
CA ASP A 54 -1.19 -22.42 -6.43
C ASP A 54 -0.93 -21.06 -5.80
N ILE A 55 0.36 -20.69 -5.66
CA ILE A 55 0.73 -19.37 -5.13
C ILE A 55 0.21 -18.25 -6.03
N ALA A 56 0.39 -18.34 -7.34
CA ALA A 56 -0.08 -17.33 -8.29
C ALA A 56 -1.61 -17.15 -8.22
N GLN A 57 -2.35 -18.26 -8.17
CA GLN A 57 -3.81 -18.22 -8.05
C GLN A 57 -4.27 -17.61 -6.73
N ILE A 58 -3.65 -18.00 -5.61
CA ILE A 58 -3.96 -17.43 -4.29
C ILE A 58 -3.67 -15.93 -4.25
N VAL A 59 -2.52 -15.51 -4.77
CA VAL A 59 -2.15 -14.08 -4.81
C VAL A 59 -3.14 -13.31 -5.67
N LYS A 60 -3.52 -13.83 -6.84
CA LYS A 60 -4.53 -13.22 -7.72
C LYS A 60 -5.84 -13.00 -6.96
N GLU A 61 -6.40 -14.03 -6.36
CA GLU A 61 -7.67 -13.95 -5.61
C GLU A 61 -7.62 -12.98 -4.43
N ILE A 62 -6.49 -12.98 -3.67
CA ILE A 62 -6.31 -12.03 -2.57
C ILE A 62 -6.32 -10.59 -3.10
N ARG A 63 -5.66 -10.34 -4.23
CA ARG A 63 -5.62 -9.01 -4.85
C ARG A 63 -6.98 -8.57 -5.38
N GLU A 64 -7.68 -9.43 -6.09
CA GLU A 64 -9.04 -9.17 -6.62
C GLU A 64 -10.04 -8.84 -5.51
N LYS A 65 -9.96 -9.52 -4.36
CA LYS A 65 -10.81 -9.21 -3.19
C LYS A 65 -10.44 -7.90 -2.49
N LYS A 66 -9.17 -7.53 -2.54
CA LYS A 66 -8.64 -6.39 -1.79
C LYS A 66 -8.64 -5.08 -2.58
N LEU A 67 -8.36 -5.15 -3.87
CA LEU A 67 -8.18 -3.97 -4.73
C LEU A 67 -9.39 -3.81 -5.65
N PRO A 68 -9.81 -2.56 -5.94
CA PRO A 68 -10.83 -2.31 -6.96
C PRO A 68 -10.30 -2.66 -8.34
N ASP A 69 -11.19 -3.14 -9.22
CA ASP A 69 -10.89 -3.23 -10.63
C ASP A 69 -10.82 -1.81 -11.22
N TYR A 70 -9.70 -1.46 -11.81
CA TYR A 70 -9.47 -0.13 -12.38
C TYR A 70 -10.33 0.13 -13.63
N ASN A 71 -10.85 -0.92 -14.28
CA ASN A 71 -11.78 -0.78 -15.42
C ASN A 71 -13.19 -0.37 -14.96
N GLU A 72 -13.57 -0.75 -13.74
CA GLU A 72 -14.87 -0.41 -13.15
C GLU A 72 -14.79 0.85 -12.28
N LEU A 73 -13.69 0.99 -11.55
CA LEU A 73 -13.51 2.05 -10.57
C LEU A 73 -12.13 2.68 -10.69
N GLY A 74 -12.07 3.86 -11.30
CA GLY A 74 -10.83 4.58 -11.53
C GLY A 74 -10.02 4.77 -10.27
N ASN A 75 -8.74 4.38 -10.31
CA ASN A 75 -7.80 4.52 -9.19
C ASN A 75 -6.35 4.41 -9.69
N ALA A 76 -5.41 4.86 -8.87
CA ALA A 76 -3.96 4.78 -9.13
C ALA A 76 -3.25 3.77 -8.21
N GLY A 77 -3.99 2.82 -7.63
CA GLY A 77 -3.46 1.90 -6.63
C GLY A 77 -3.23 2.57 -5.27
N SER A 78 -2.22 2.12 -4.54
CA SER A 78 -1.86 2.74 -3.25
C SER A 78 -1.37 4.17 -3.47
N PHE A 79 -2.08 5.14 -2.91
CA PHE A 79 -1.78 6.55 -3.11
C PHE A 79 -0.59 7.03 -2.26
N PHE A 80 -0.44 6.47 -1.05
CA PHE A 80 0.60 6.84 -0.11
C PHE A 80 1.56 5.69 0.18
N LYS A 81 2.81 6.04 0.49
CA LYS A 81 3.80 5.13 1.05
C LYS A 81 3.49 4.85 2.51
N ASN A 82 3.84 3.65 2.98
CA ASN A 82 3.86 3.40 4.41
C ASN A 82 5.01 4.19 5.04
N PRO A 83 4.75 5.06 6.03
CA PRO A 83 5.79 5.84 6.70
C PRO A 83 6.77 4.94 7.46
N ILE A 84 8.01 5.39 7.51
CA ILE A 84 9.07 4.78 8.32
C ILE A 84 9.39 5.77 9.44
N LEU A 85 9.28 5.31 10.67
CA LEU A 85 9.53 6.08 11.88
C LEU A 85 10.81 5.59 12.53
N ASP A 86 11.50 6.47 13.23
CA ASP A 86 12.50 6.07 14.22
C ASP A 86 11.81 5.44 15.45
N THR A 87 12.54 4.63 16.20
CA THR A 87 12.02 3.89 17.36
C THR A 87 11.42 4.82 18.41
N LYS A 88 12.04 5.97 18.70
CA LYS A 88 11.56 6.93 19.71
C LYS A 88 10.19 7.51 19.35
N LYS A 89 10.01 7.90 18.08
CA LYS A 89 8.72 8.42 17.58
C LYS A 89 7.67 7.32 17.59
N PHE A 90 8.03 6.11 17.20
CA PHE A 90 7.14 4.95 17.22
C PHE A 90 6.67 4.64 18.65
N GLU A 91 7.56 4.50 19.63
CA GLU A 91 7.22 4.19 21.02
C GLU A 91 6.27 5.22 21.62
N ARG A 92 6.52 6.52 21.39
CA ARG A 92 5.64 7.60 21.81
C ARG A 92 4.25 7.52 21.19
N LEU A 93 4.13 7.08 19.96
CA LEU A 93 2.84 6.89 19.30
C LEU A 93 2.18 5.60 19.76
N HIS A 94 2.92 4.51 19.89
CA HIS A 94 2.41 3.20 20.29
C HIS A 94 1.87 3.20 21.71
N SER A 95 2.47 3.97 22.64
CA SER A 95 1.92 4.16 23.99
C SER A 95 0.56 4.87 24.02
N ARG A 96 0.19 5.60 22.96
CA ARG A 96 -1.12 6.25 22.80
C ARG A 96 -2.10 5.44 21.95
N PHE A 97 -1.57 4.56 21.11
CA PHE A 97 -2.32 3.75 20.14
C PHE A 97 -1.78 2.32 20.16
N GLU A 98 -2.10 1.56 21.20
CA GLU A 98 -1.57 0.21 21.44
C GLU A 98 -1.88 -0.77 20.29
N ASP A 99 -3.04 -0.59 19.62
CA ASP A 99 -3.45 -1.41 18.47
C ASP A 99 -2.76 -1.01 17.15
N MET A 100 -1.80 -0.08 17.16
CA MET A 100 -1.11 0.37 15.94
C MET A 100 -0.25 -0.76 15.36
N PRO A 101 -0.58 -1.30 14.17
CA PRO A 101 0.22 -2.34 13.54
C PRO A 101 1.55 -1.77 13.06
N TYR A 102 2.58 -2.59 13.13
CA TYR A 102 3.91 -2.18 12.69
C TYR A 102 4.74 -3.35 12.16
N TYR A 103 5.82 -3.01 11.47
CA TYR A 103 6.82 -3.95 10.96
C TYR A 103 8.21 -3.39 11.23
N GLU A 104 9.01 -4.10 11.99
CA GLU A 104 10.41 -3.76 12.20
C GLU A 104 11.20 -3.91 10.90
N ILE A 105 11.93 -2.87 10.51
CA ILE A 105 12.87 -2.91 9.39
C ILE A 105 14.25 -3.27 9.92
N ASN A 106 14.64 -2.64 11.02
CA ASN A 106 15.84 -2.90 11.82
C ASN A 106 15.65 -2.29 13.22
N HIS A 107 16.67 -2.36 14.07
CA HIS A 107 16.62 -1.88 15.46
C HIS A 107 16.22 -0.40 15.62
N ASN A 108 16.42 0.42 14.59
CA ASN A 108 16.19 1.87 14.67
C ASN A 108 15.00 2.35 13.83
N LEU A 109 14.45 1.49 12.95
CA LEU A 109 13.45 1.90 11.97
C LEU A 109 12.25 0.95 11.96
N ILE A 110 11.09 1.53 12.09
CA ILE A 110 9.80 0.84 12.14
C ILE A 110 8.89 1.39 11.04
N LYS A 111 8.29 0.49 10.28
CA LYS A 111 7.33 0.82 9.25
C LYS A 111 5.91 0.69 9.78
N VAL A 112 5.12 1.74 9.65
CA VAL A 112 3.70 1.77 10.05
C VAL A 112 2.82 1.73 8.80
N PRO A 113 1.75 0.90 8.77
CA PRO A 113 0.81 0.89 7.66
C PRO A 113 0.05 2.22 7.53
N ALA A 114 0.23 2.92 6.42
CA ALA A 114 -0.51 4.16 6.16
C ALA A 114 -2.03 3.93 6.06
N ALA A 115 -2.45 2.73 5.62
CA ALA A 115 -3.87 2.36 5.62
C ALA A 115 -4.50 2.48 7.00
N TRP A 116 -3.83 2.00 8.04
CA TRP A 116 -4.30 2.09 9.41
C TRP A 116 -4.41 3.56 9.89
N LEU A 117 -3.39 4.38 9.60
CA LEU A 117 -3.41 5.81 9.95
C LEU A 117 -4.60 6.53 9.31
N ILE A 118 -4.87 6.23 8.04
CA ILE A 118 -6.00 6.78 7.28
C ILE A 118 -7.34 6.32 7.86
N GLU A 119 -7.45 5.03 8.23
CA GLU A 119 -8.65 4.47 8.88
C GLU A 119 -8.90 5.11 10.25
N MET A 120 -7.87 5.31 11.05
CA MET A 120 -7.96 5.97 12.35
C MET A 120 -8.32 7.46 12.25
N CYS A 121 -8.13 8.08 11.09
CA CYS A 121 -8.62 9.42 10.78
C CYS A 121 -10.07 9.43 10.23
N GLY A 122 -10.73 8.26 10.16
CA GLY A 122 -12.13 8.14 9.73
C GLY A 122 -12.34 8.13 8.21
N PHE A 123 -11.29 8.00 7.40
CA PHE A 123 -11.42 8.02 5.94
C PHE A 123 -11.83 6.69 5.30
N LYS A 124 -11.86 5.59 6.04
CA LYS A 124 -12.29 4.30 5.48
C LYS A 124 -13.71 4.38 4.92
N LYS A 125 -13.92 3.97 3.67
CA LYS A 125 -15.21 4.02 2.95
C LYS A 125 -15.81 5.41 2.80
N THR A 126 -15.05 6.48 3.06
CA THR A 126 -15.57 7.83 2.89
C THR A 126 -15.75 8.17 1.42
N LYS A 127 -16.76 8.98 1.16
CA LYS A 127 -17.02 9.61 -0.15
C LYS A 127 -17.09 11.11 0.06
N PHE A 128 -16.44 11.84 -0.83
CA PHE A 128 -16.47 13.30 -0.84
C PHE A 128 -16.62 13.76 -2.29
N ASN A 129 -17.80 14.24 -2.66
CA ASN A 129 -18.17 14.51 -4.04
C ASN A 129 -17.89 13.27 -4.94
N ASN A 130 -17.05 13.45 -5.97
CA ASN A 130 -16.70 12.39 -6.93
C ASN A 130 -15.44 11.59 -6.57
N VAL A 131 -14.89 11.76 -5.36
CA VAL A 131 -13.72 11.02 -4.86
C VAL A 131 -14.05 10.28 -3.57
N GLY A 132 -13.27 9.26 -3.25
CA GLY A 132 -13.45 8.54 -2.00
C GLY A 132 -12.27 7.65 -1.66
N VAL A 133 -12.37 6.96 -0.52
CA VAL A 133 -11.43 5.91 -0.10
C VAL A 133 -12.09 4.56 -0.28
N HIS A 134 -11.37 3.64 -0.93
CA HIS A 134 -11.91 2.29 -1.20
C HIS A 134 -12.21 1.51 0.09
N LYS A 135 -13.34 0.78 0.07
CA LYS A 135 -13.88 0.08 1.24
C LYS A 135 -12.97 -1.01 1.84
N ASN A 136 -12.19 -1.69 1.00
CA ASN A 136 -11.34 -2.81 1.41
C ASN A 136 -9.86 -2.44 1.52
N GLN A 137 -9.46 -1.25 1.01
CA GLN A 137 -8.07 -0.80 1.03
C GLN A 137 -8.00 0.72 1.17
N SER A 138 -7.74 1.19 2.37
CA SER A 138 -7.75 2.62 2.69
C SER A 138 -6.59 3.42 2.09
N LEU A 139 -5.58 2.74 1.53
CA LEU A 139 -4.55 3.40 0.72
C LEU A 139 -5.01 3.77 -0.69
N VAL A 140 -6.14 3.23 -1.15
CA VAL A 140 -6.61 3.45 -2.53
C VAL A 140 -7.65 4.57 -2.53
N ILE A 141 -7.27 5.69 -3.13
CA ILE A 141 -8.20 6.78 -3.46
C ILE A 141 -8.88 6.41 -4.79
N ILE A 142 -10.20 6.51 -4.81
CA ILE A 142 -11.04 6.11 -5.94
C ILE A 142 -11.73 7.31 -6.56
N ASN A 143 -11.87 7.27 -7.89
CA ASN A 143 -12.71 8.18 -8.66
C ASN A 143 -14.11 7.56 -8.78
N LEU A 144 -15.10 8.22 -8.22
CA LEU A 144 -16.50 7.77 -8.22
C LEU A 144 -17.26 8.18 -9.49
N GLY A 145 -16.56 8.77 -10.45
CA GLY A 145 -17.06 9.29 -11.70
C GLY A 145 -16.86 10.81 -11.80
N ASN A 146 -16.36 11.27 -12.92
CA ASN A 146 -16.17 12.69 -13.27
C ASN A 146 -15.22 13.50 -12.35
N ALA A 147 -14.49 12.90 -11.42
CA ALA A 147 -13.46 13.60 -10.65
C ALA A 147 -12.26 13.91 -11.57
N LYS A 148 -11.79 15.14 -11.49
CA LYS A 148 -10.53 15.56 -12.13
C LYS A 148 -9.34 15.21 -11.25
N GLY A 149 -8.13 15.20 -11.81
CA GLY A 149 -6.89 14.94 -11.05
C GLY A 149 -6.73 15.88 -9.86
N ILE A 150 -7.12 17.16 -10.01
CA ILE A 150 -7.06 18.14 -8.93
C ILE A 150 -8.00 17.80 -7.76
N ASP A 151 -9.15 17.17 -8.01
CA ASP A 151 -10.09 16.76 -6.95
C ASP A 151 -9.49 15.63 -6.13
N ILE A 152 -8.87 14.64 -6.81
CA ILE A 152 -8.17 13.52 -6.19
C ILE A 152 -6.98 14.04 -5.37
N TYR A 153 -6.19 14.96 -5.93
CA TYR A 153 -5.05 15.56 -5.24
C TYR A 153 -5.50 16.35 -4.00
N SER A 154 -6.49 17.21 -4.14
CA SER A 154 -7.03 17.99 -3.01
C SER A 154 -7.57 17.07 -1.90
N PHE A 155 -8.24 15.98 -2.26
CA PHE A 155 -8.70 15.00 -1.29
C PHE A 155 -7.52 14.28 -0.60
N SER A 156 -6.47 13.97 -1.34
CA SER A 156 -5.26 13.38 -0.77
C SER A 156 -4.57 14.30 0.24
N GLN A 157 -4.56 15.63 -0.01
CA GLN A 157 -4.00 16.60 0.94
C GLN A 157 -4.82 16.67 2.23
N ARG A 158 -6.15 16.58 2.16
CA ARG A 158 -7.01 16.48 3.36
C ARG A 158 -6.69 15.25 4.20
N ILE A 159 -6.42 14.10 3.57
CA ILE A 159 -5.97 12.89 4.27
C ILE A 159 -4.62 13.14 4.96
N LYS A 160 -3.65 13.72 4.24
CA LYS A 160 -2.32 14.06 4.80
C LYS A 160 -2.42 14.96 6.01
N GLU A 161 -3.19 16.03 5.91
CA GLU A 161 -3.40 16.97 7.02
C GLU A 161 -4.02 16.30 8.23
N SER A 162 -5.02 15.46 8.02
CA SER A 162 -5.70 14.75 9.11
C SER A 162 -4.77 13.77 9.81
N VAL A 163 -3.96 13.02 9.05
CA VAL A 163 -2.96 12.11 9.60
C VAL A 163 -1.86 12.91 10.34
N TYR A 164 -1.41 14.01 9.77
CA TYR A 164 -0.42 14.87 10.41
C TYR A 164 -0.93 15.44 11.75
N LYS A 165 -2.14 16.00 11.76
CA LYS A 165 -2.76 16.53 12.98
C LYS A 165 -2.92 15.50 14.08
N LYS A 166 -3.26 14.26 13.73
CA LYS A 166 -3.52 13.21 14.72
C LYS A 166 -2.27 12.49 15.20
N PHE A 167 -1.30 12.24 14.31
CA PHE A 167 -0.15 11.38 14.57
C PHE A 167 1.20 12.10 14.44
N ASP A 168 1.22 13.35 14.00
CA ASP A 168 2.45 14.06 13.64
C ASP A 168 3.28 13.28 12.59
N ILE A 169 2.60 12.59 11.67
CA ILE A 169 3.21 11.82 10.57
C ILE A 169 2.81 12.47 9.25
N LEU A 170 3.79 12.92 8.48
CA LEU A 170 3.58 13.42 7.14
C LEU A 170 3.59 12.25 6.14
N LEU A 171 2.44 11.93 5.54
CA LEU A 171 2.37 10.92 4.50
C LEU A 171 3.03 11.42 3.21
N GLU A 172 3.76 10.53 2.55
CA GLU A 172 4.38 10.75 1.25
C GLU A 172 3.58 10.04 0.15
N GLU A 173 3.30 10.73 -0.95
CA GLU A 173 2.63 10.14 -2.10
C GLU A 173 3.54 9.08 -2.77
N GLU A 174 2.95 7.95 -3.14
CA GLU A 174 3.61 6.93 -3.97
C GLU A 174 3.35 7.18 -5.45
N VAL A 175 2.21 7.78 -5.76
CA VAL A 175 1.82 8.16 -7.13
C VAL A 175 2.61 9.39 -7.59
N THR A 176 2.90 9.45 -8.89
CA THR A 176 3.48 10.66 -9.50
C THR A 176 2.34 11.62 -9.85
N VAL A 177 2.40 12.82 -9.31
CA VAL A 177 1.49 13.92 -9.65
C VAL A 177 2.16 14.73 -10.76
N ILE A 178 1.49 14.90 -11.88
CA ILE A 178 1.92 15.63 -13.08
C ILE A 178 1.00 16.80 -13.37
#